data_8f5e39113181fd192e222378c2b540b8
#
_entry.id   8f5e39113181fd192e222378c2b540b8
#
_cell.length_a   1.000
_cell.length_b   1.000
_cell.length_c   1.000
_cell.angle_alpha   90.00
_cell.angle_beta   90.00
_cell.angle_gamma   90.00
#
_symmetry.space_group_name_H-M   'P 1'
#
loop_
_entity.id
_entity.type
_entity.pdbx_description
1 polymer ?
#
loop_
_entity_poly.entity_id
_entity_poly.type
_entity_poly.pdbx_seq_one_letter_code
_entity_poly.pdbx_strand_id
1 'polypeptide(L)'
;PWEILKNSVKYCISLPDDDIAKTMKLLGNAILSDEKIIAGENSAPGVISLITICEDEKIKENLQLNKDSNILLIGCEGDTDQAMYQKLINQ
;
A
#
# COMPACT_ATOMS: atom_id res chain seq x y z
N PRO A 1 -13.36 -13.75 -0.82
CA PRO A 1 -14.56 -14.03 -0.05
C PRO A 1 -14.33 -14.08 1.45
N TRP A 2 -15.27 -13.59 2.18
CA TRP A 2 -15.19 -13.49 3.63
C TRP A 2 -15.04 -14.85 4.32
N GLU A 3 -15.65 -15.87 3.76
CA GLU A 3 -15.60 -17.22 4.34
C GLU A 3 -14.17 -17.74 4.48
N ILE A 4 -13.30 -17.37 3.56
CA ILE A 4 -11.88 -17.74 3.61
C ILE A 4 -11.12 -16.78 4.50
N LEU A 5 -11.36 -15.48 4.34
CA LEU A 5 -10.57 -14.44 5.01
C LEU A 5 -10.79 -14.39 6.51
N LYS A 6 -12.02 -14.63 6.98
CA LYS A 6 -12.34 -14.49 8.40
C LYS A 6 -11.51 -15.37 9.33
N ASN A 7 -10.99 -16.49 8.82
CA ASN A 7 -10.15 -17.40 9.61
C ASN A 7 -8.66 -17.20 9.39
N SER A 8 -8.28 -16.40 8.38
CA SER A 8 -6.88 -16.20 7.99
C SER A 8 -6.34 -14.83 8.36
N VAL A 9 -7.21 -13.82 8.35
CA VAL A 9 -6.82 -12.42 8.61
C VAL A 9 -6.75 -12.18 10.12
N LYS A 10 -5.60 -11.67 10.58
CA LYS A 10 -5.41 -11.36 12.00
C LYS A 10 -5.70 -9.90 12.33
N TYR A 11 -5.42 -9.00 11.38
CA TYR A 11 -5.57 -7.56 11.59
C TYR A 11 -6.19 -6.90 10.37
N CYS A 12 -6.97 -5.86 10.61
CA CYS A 12 -7.54 -5.03 9.55
C CYS A 12 -7.18 -3.57 9.83
N ILE A 13 -6.87 -2.83 8.77
CA ILE A 13 -6.52 -1.41 8.86
C ILE A 13 -7.44 -0.62 7.96
N SER A 14 -7.98 0.47 8.48
CA SER A 14 -8.77 1.43 7.71
C SER A 14 -7.90 2.67 7.46
N LEU A 15 -7.82 3.10 6.22
CA LEU A 15 -6.97 4.21 5.81
C LEU A 15 -7.81 5.31 5.13
N PRO A 16 -7.45 6.59 5.34
CA PRO A 16 -8.08 7.66 4.56
C PRO A 16 -7.59 7.64 3.12
N ASP A 17 -8.40 8.17 2.21
CA ASP A 17 -8.06 8.20 0.78
C ASP A 17 -7.02 9.26 0.41
N ASP A 18 -6.67 10.13 1.34
CA ASP A 18 -5.84 11.32 1.06
C ASP A 18 -4.46 11.00 0.53
N ASP A 19 -3.88 9.85 0.90
CA ASP A 19 -2.52 9.50 0.53
C ASP A 19 -2.42 8.57 -0.68
N ILE A 20 -3.53 8.17 -1.27
CA ILE A 20 -3.53 7.21 -2.37
C ILE A 20 -2.81 7.76 -3.59
N ALA A 21 -3.20 8.95 -4.04
CA ALA A 21 -2.58 9.58 -5.21
C ALA A 21 -1.08 9.84 -4.99
N LYS A 22 -0.72 10.29 -3.79
CA LYS A 22 0.67 10.53 -3.43
C LYS A 22 1.50 9.25 -3.50
N THR A 23 0.96 8.15 -2.99
CA THR A 23 1.66 6.86 -3.00
C THR A 23 1.80 6.31 -4.41
N MET A 24 0.76 6.41 -5.24
CA MET A 24 0.84 6.02 -6.65
C MET A 24 1.96 6.78 -7.37
N LYS A 25 2.08 8.07 -7.07
CA LYS A 25 3.12 8.93 -7.64
C LYS A 25 4.51 8.51 -7.19
N LEU A 26 4.68 8.17 -5.91
CA LEU A 26 5.96 7.72 -5.39
C LEU A 26 6.40 6.40 -6.04
N LEU A 27 5.47 5.48 -6.25
CA LEU A 27 5.76 4.21 -6.90
C LEU A 27 6.05 4.40 -8.39
N GLY A 28 5.26 5.23 -9.06
CA GLY A 28 5.40 5.47 -10.49
C GLY A 28 6.68 6.21 -10.87
N ASN A 29 7.28 6.94 -9.94
CA ASN A 29 8.53 7.69 -10.14
C ASN A 29 9.75 6.97 -9.57
N ALA A 30 9.60 5.72 -9.15
CA ALA A 30 10.69 4.90 -8.61
C ALA A 30 11.40 5.52 -7.41
N ILE A 31 10.66 6.25 -6.57
CA ILE A 31 11.22 6.87 -5.37
C ILE A 31 11.40 5.88 -4.24
N LEU A 32 10.47 4.92 -4.12
CA LEU A 32 10.49 3.92 -3.06
C LEU A 32 11.17 2.62 -3.48
N SER A 33 11.53 2.47 -4.75
CA SER A 33 12.11 1.25 -5.28
C SER A 33 13.07 1.56 -6.42
N ASP A 34 13.85 0.56 -6.83
CA ASP A 34 14.80 0.71 -7.93
C ASP A 34 14.13 0.82 -9.30
N GLU A 35 12.90 0.34 -9.40
CA GLU A 35 12.14 0.33 -10.64
C GLU A 35 10.81 1.07 -10.44
N LYS A 36 10.28 1.61 -11.55
CA LYS A 36 8.96 2.21 -11.54
C LYS A 36 7.91 1.14 -11.33
N ILE A 37 6.96 1.41 -10.47
CA ILE A 37 5.84 0.52 -10.19
C ILE A 37 4.54 1.27 -10.50
N ILE A 38 3.79 0.76 -11.46
CA ILE A 38 2.49 1.33 -11.81
C ILE A 38 1.44 0.62 -10.95
N ALA A 39 0.96 1.31 -9.94
CA ALA A 39 -0.03 0.79 -9.02
C ALA A 39 -1.29 1.65 -9.08
N GLY A 40 -2.43 1.01 -9.23
CA GLY A 40 -3.70 1.71 -9.23
C GLY A 40 -4.19 2.03 -7.82
N GLU A 41 -5.39 2.60 -7.74
CA GLU A 41 -5.96 3.05 -6.48
C GLU A 41 -6.10 1.92 -5.45
N ASN A 42 -6.38 0.70 -5.89
CA ASN A 42 -6.59 -0.42 -5.00
C ASN A 42 -5.29 -1.16 -4.66
N SER A 43 -4.19 -0.81 -5.31
CA SER A 43 -2.88 -1.40 -5.03
C SER A 43 -2.04 -0.55 -4.08
N ALA A 44 -2.30 0.75 -4.02
CA ALA A 44 -1.56 1.67 -3.16
C ALA A 44 -1.78 1.47 -1.65
N PRO A 45 -2.97 1.06 -1.16
CA PRO A 45 -3.22 0.95 0.27
C PRO A 45 -2.23 0.06 1.03
N GLY A 46 -1.72 -0.99 0.39
CA GLY A 46 -0.71 -1.85 1.03
C GLY A 46 0.56 -1.08 1.40
N VAL A 47 1.04 -0.25 0.49
CA VAL A 47 2.22 0.58 0.73
C VAL A 47 1.95 1.65 1.79
N ILE A 48 0.78 2.29 1.72
CA ILE A 48 0.38 3.30 2.71
C ILE A 48 0.32 2.68 4.10
N SER A 49 -0.26 1.49 4.21
CA SER A 49 -0.35 0.76 5.48
C SER A 49 1.04 0.50 6.05
N LEU A 50 1.96 0.03 5.22
CA LEU A 50 3.31 -0.26 5.65
C LEU A 50 4.02 0.99 6.15
N ILE A 51 3.94 2.10 5.42
CA ILE A 51 4.55 3.36 5.83
C ILE A 51 3.96 3.83 7.15
N THR A 52 2.65 3.80 7.29
CA THR A 52 1.96 4.24 8.51
C THR A 52 2.36 3.39 9.71
N ILE A 53 2.41 2.08 9.53
CA ILE A 53 2.80 1.14 10.58
C ILE A 53 4.25 1.39 10.99
N CYS A 54 5.15 1.61 10.04
CA CYS A 54 6.56 1.84 10.34
C CYS A 54 6.81 3.16 11.07
N GLU A 55 5.90 4.12 10.98
CA GLU A 55 5.99 5.38 11.71
C GLU A 55 5.43 5.29 13.12
N ASP A 56 4.77 4.20 13.47
CA ASP A 56 4.16 4.00 14.80
C ASP A 56 4.83 2.82 15.50
N GLU A 57 5.72 3.13 16.44
CA GLU A 57 6.49 2.10 17.17
C GLU A 57 5.60 1.13 17.93
N LYS A 58 4.47 1.60 18.45
CA LYS A 58 3.57 0.77 19.22
C LYS A 58 2.88 -0.28 18.33
N ILE A 59 2.45 0.13 17.14
CA ILE A 59 1.83 -0.79 16.18
C ILE A 59 2.87 -1.79 15.66
N LYS A 60 4.08 -1.32 15.36
CA LYS A 60 5.19 -2.20 14.94
C LYS A 60 5.43 -3.28 15.97
N GLU A 61 5.47 -2.90 17.22
CA GLU A 61 5.71 -3.82 18.33
C GLU A 61 4.58 -4.85 18.44
N ASN A 62 3.33 -4.41 18.35
CA ASN A 62 2.17 -5.29 18.38
C ASN A 62 2.16 -6.30 17.24
N LEU A 63 2.67 -5.92 16.07
CA LEU A 63 2.75 -6.78 14.89
C LEU A 63 4.07 -7.55 14.82
N GLN A 64 4.97 -7.32 15.78
CA GLN A 64 6.29 -7.95 15.86
C GLN A 64 7.15 -7.68 14.62
N LEU A 65 7.02 -6.46 14.06
CA LEU A 65 7.82 -6.05 12.91
C LEU A 65 9.17 -5.50 13.34
N ASN A 66 10.22 -5.87 12.61
CA ASN A 66 11.56 -5.36 12.84
C ASN A 66 12.32 -5.29 11.51
N LYS A 67 13.61 -4.90 11.58
CA LYS A 67 14.44 -4.74 10.37
C LYS A 67 14.64 -6.02 9.58
N ASP A 68 14.44 -7.17 10.21
CA ASP A 68 14.62 -8.48 9.54
C ASP A 68 13.31 -9.05 9.03
N SER A 69 12.21 -8.33 9.16
CA SER A 69 10.91 -8.78 8.69
C SER A 69 10.83 -8.78 7.16
N ASN A 70 10.23 -9.83 6.61
CA ASN A 70 9.93 -9.91 5.18
C ASN A 70 8.45 -9.62 4.98
N ILE A 71 8.13 -8.69 4.10
CA ILE A 71 6.76 -8.23 3.90
C ILE A 71 6.35 -8.43 2.46
N LEU A 72 5.24 -9.12 2.26
CA LEU A 72 4.63 -9.28 0.94
C LEU A 72 3.44 -8.34 0.82
N LEU A 73 3.47 -7.47 -0.17
CA LEU A 73 2.35 -6.61 -0.53
C LEU A 73 1.75 -7.10 -1.83
N ILE A 74 0.44 -7.26 -1.85
CA ILE A 74 -0.25 -7.74 -3.04
C ILE A 74 -0.97 -6.58 -3.71
N GLY A 75 -0.58 -6.27 -4.96
CA GLY A 75 -1.24 -5.27 -5.78
C GLY A 75 -2.09 -5.95 -6.83
N CYS A 76 -3.36 -5.59 -6.89
CA CYS A 76 -4.33 -6.20 -7.80
C CYS A 76 -4.67 -5.34 -9.00
N GLU A 77 -4.15 -4.11 -9.06
CA GLU A 77 -4.54 -3.14 -10.06
C GLU A 77 -3.35 -2.29 -10.51
N GLY A 78 -3.23 -2.13 -11.82
CA GLY A 78 -2.26 -1.22 -12.41
C GLY A 78 -2.95 0.06 -12.89
N ASP A 79 -2.66 0.48 -14.11
CA ASP A 79 -3.23 1.69 -14.71
C ASP A 79 -4.37 1.36 -15.71
N THR A 80 -5.24 0.43 -15.32
CA THR A 80 -6.35 -0.02 -16.17
C THR A 80 -7.18 1.17 -16.69
N ASP A 81 -7.46 2.14 -15.82
CA ASP A 81 -8.04 3.42 -16.23
C ASP A 81 -6.90 4.44 -16.32
N GLN A 82 -6.29 4.52 -17.50
CA GLN A 82 -5.13 5.38 -17.71
C GLN A 82 -5.43 6.86 -17.50
N ALA A 83 -6.63 7.31 -17.86
CA ALA A 83 -7.02 8.70 -17.65
C ALA A 83 -7.08 9.04 -16.16
N MET A 84 -7.68 8.17 -15.36
CA MET A 84 -7.75 8.36 -13.92
C MET A 84 -6.38 8.26 -13.28
N TYR A 85 -5.56 7.29 -13.73
CA TYR A 85 -4.20 7.15 -13.23
C TYR A 85 -3.38 8.43 -13.42
N GLN A 86 -3.40 8.98 -14.63
CA GLN A 86 -2.67 10.22 -14.94
C GLN A 86 -3.19 11.40 -14.14
N LYS A 87 -4.49 11.47 -13.94
CA LYS A 87 -5.11 12.52 -13.11
C LYS A 87 -4.62 12.46 -11.67
N LEU A 88 -4.55 11.26 -11.11
CA LEU A 88 -4.16 11.08 -9.72
C LEU A 88 -2.68 11.35 -9.50
N ILE A 89 -1.79 10.86 -10.37
CA ILE A 89 -0.36 11.08 -10.19
C ILE A 89 0.08 12.52 -10.46
N ASN A 90 -0.75 13.31 -11.14
CA ASN A 90 -0.46 14.71 -11.46
C ASN A 90 -1.06 15.70 -10.46
N GLN A 91 -1.66 15.19 -9.39
CA GLN A 91 -2.17 16.05 -8.33
C GLN A 91 -1.06 16.73 -7.53
#